data_af97ebb3edf4557a3c4d3c5f69cfff11
#
_entry.id   af97ebb3edf4557a3c4d3c5f69cfff11
#
_cell.length_a   1.000
_cell.length_b   1.000
_cell.length_c   1.000
_cell.angle_alpha   90.00
_cell.angle_beta   90.00
_cell.angle_gamma   90.00
#
_symmetry.space_group_name_H-M   'P 1'
#
loop_
_entity.id
_entity.type
_entity.pdbx_description
1 polymer ?
#
loop_
_entity_poly.entity_id
_entity_poly.type
_entity_poly.pdbx_seq_one_letter_code
_entity_poly.pdbx_strand_id
1 'polypeptide(L)'
;MTALVLTGFRTAVFEAVPESLKTAIVVGIGFFIAFIGLVNAGIIRRTVDAAHTTVPVTFGVGGHLLGWPTVVFLVGLFLTIALFIRKVRGAILYGVLASTVLSIILEAVFHIGSSKDNPTGWSLNVPAWGGGSALPDVSLLFSADMFGAFGTIGGMAATMLVFTILISAFFDAMGTTVGLATEAGTIDKDGKIENIDRVLLVDALGSVAGGGTSSSANQIF
;
A
#
# COMPACT_ATOMS: atom_id res chain seq x y z
N MET A 1 4.62 18.44 -1.73
CA MET A 1 3.23 18.23 -2.19
C MET A 1 2.33 19.41 -1.86
N THR A 2 2.15 19.81 -0.60
CA THR A 2 1.22 20.89 -0.21
C THR A 2 1.50 22.22 -0.93
N ALA A 3 2.77 22.64 -1.04
CA ALA A 3 3.14 23.86 -1.79
C ALA A 3 2.71 23.79 -3.26
N LEU A 4 2.83 22.64 -3.92
CA LEU A 4 2.39 22.44 -5.31
C LEU A 4 0.87 22.48 -5.48
N VAL A 5 0.10 22.08 -4.45
CA VAL A 5 -1.36 22.22 -4.46
C VAL A 5 -1.76 23.67 -4.30
N LEU A 6 -1.15 24.40 -3.34
CA LEU A 6 -1.46 25.80 -3.07
C LEU A 6 -1.14 26.73 -4.26
N THR A 7 -0.16 26.37 -5.10
CA THR A 7 0.15 27.11 -6.33
C THR A 7 -0.75 26.72 -7.51
N GLY A 8 -1.64 25.74 -7.37
CA GLY A 8 -2.46 25.21 -8.46
C GLY A 8 -1.70 24.37 -9.48
N PHE A 9 -0.38 24.21 -9.31
CA PHE A 9 0.46 23.45 -10.23
C PHE A 9 0.07 21.97 -10.30
N ARG A 10 -0.24 21.38 -9.15
CA ARG A 10 -0.67 19.96 -9.07
C ARG A 10 -1.96 19.72 -9.86
N THR A 11 -2.93 20.60 -9.76
CA THR A 11 -4.18 20.53 -10.49
C THR A 11 -3.97 20.72 -12.00
N ALA A 12 -3.15 21.69 -12.39
CA ALA A 12 -2.83 21.91 -13.80
C ALA A 12 -2.14 20.70 -14.45
N VAL A 13 -1.22 20.06 -13.74
CA VAL A 13 -0.58 18.81 -14.22
C VAL A 13 -1.60 17.66 -14.26
N PHE A 14 -2.46 17.53 -13.25
CA PHE A 14 -3.51 16.52 -13.22
C PHE A 14 -4.46 16.64 -14.42
N GLU A 15 -4.88 17.85 -14.77
CA GLU A 15 -5.76 18.12 -15.92
C GLU A 15 -5.05 17.93 -17.26
N ALA A 16 -3.74 18.19 -17.34
CA ALA A 16 -2.94 18.01 -18.54
C ALA A 16 -2.72 16.54 -18.91
N VAL A 17 -2.84 15.60 -17.95
CA VAL A 17 -2.67 14.17 -18.22
C VAL A 17 -3.91 13.63 -18.95
N PRO A 18 -3.75 12.97 -20.13
CA PRO A 18 -4.83 12.35 -20.86
C PRO A 18 -5.57 11.28 -20.04
N GLU A 19 -6.88 11.13 -20.24
CA GLU A 19 -7.71 10.15 -19.50
C GLU A 19 -7.24 8.71 -19.68
N SER A 20 -6.78 8.36 -20.88
CA SER A 20 -6.23 7.03 -21.15
C SER A 20 -5.02 6.72 -20.27
N LEU A 21 -4.18 7.72 -20.01
CA LEU A 21 -3.02 7.56 -19.12
C LEU A 21 -3.44 7.50 -17.66
N LYS A 22 -4.44 8.28 -17.24
CA LYS A 22 -5.01 8.19 -15.89
C LYS A 22 -5.57 6.79 -15.62
N THR A 23 -6.32 6.23 -16.56
CA THR A 23 -6.84 4.86 -16.48
C THR A 23 -5.71 3.83 -16.40
N ALA A 24 -4.67 3.98 -17.21
CA ALA A 24 -3.51 3.08 -17.18
C ALA A 24 -2.79 3.12 -15.83
N ILE A 25 -2.67 4.29 -15.20
CA ILE A 25 -2.09 4.45 -13.86
C ILE A 25 -2.94 3.71 -12.82
N VAL A 26 -4.27 3.88 -12.83
CA VAL A 26 -5.18 3.18 -11.91
C VAL A 26 -5.03 1.66 -12.02
N VAL A 27 -5.01 1.14 -13.25
CA VAL A 27 -4.82 -0.30 -13.51
C VAL A 27 -3.43 -0.76 -13.03
N GLY A 28 -2.39 0.04 -13.30
CA GLY A 28 -1.03 -0.25 -12.85
C GLY A 28 -0.89 -0.33 -11.32
N ILE A 29 -1.51 0.61 -10.61
CA ILE A 29 -1.56 0.61 -9.14
C ILE A 29 -2.32 -0.62 -8.64
N GLY A 30 -3.45 -0.97 -9.24
CA GLY A 30 -4.21 -2.17 -8.89
C GLY A 30 -3.37 -3.45 -9.02
N PHE A 31 -2.63 -3.61 -10.13
CA PHE A 31 -1.70 -4.72 -10.30
C PHE A 31 -0.55 -4.70 -9.30
N PHE A 32 -0.02 -3.53 -8.98
CA PHE A 32 1.03 -3.39 -7.98
C PHE A 32 0.57 -3.82 -6.59
N ILE A 33 -0.62 -3.39 -6.16
CA ILE A 33 -1.21 -3.80 -4.88
C ILE A 33 -1.48 -5.31 -4.86
N ALA A 34 -2.01 -5.86 -5.95
CA ALA A 34 -2.24 -7.29 -6.09
C ALA A 34 -0.91 -8.07 -5.99
N PHE A 35 0.14 -7.60 -6.66
CA PHE A 35 1.47 -8.20 -6.59
C PHE A 35 2.04 -8.20 -5.17
N ILE A 36 1.94 -7.08 -4.44
CA ILE A 36 2.35 -7.01 -3.04
C ILE A 36 1.54 -7.99 -2.18
N GLY A 37 0.23 -8.09 -2.42
CA GLY A 37 -0.62 -9.07 -1.73
C GLY A 37 -0.14 -10.51 -1.95
N LEU A 38 0.22 -10.88 -3.18
CA LEU A 38 0.77 -12.20 -3.53
C LEU A 38 2.14 -12.46 -2.88
N VAL A 39 2.97 -11.43 -2.78
CA VAL A 39 4.27 -11.52 -2.08
C VAL A 39 4.06 -11.73 -0.57
N ASN A 40 3.17 -10.98 0.05
CA ASN A 40 2.87 -11.11 1.48
C ASN A 40 2.20 -12.45 1.82
N ALA A 41 1.40 -12.98 0.91
CA ALA A 41 0.79 -14.31 1.03
C ALA A 41 1.80 -15.46 0.86
N GLY A 42 3.03 -15.17 0.42
CA GLY A 42 4.06 -16.18 0.16
C GLY A 42 3.87 -16.95 -1.15
N ILE A 43 2.98 -16.51 -2.03
CA ILE A 43 2.78 -17.07 -3.37
C ILE A 43 3.94 -16.67 -4.29
N ILE A 44 4.34 -15.41 -4.23
CA ILE A 44 5.50 -14.89 -4.93
C ILE A 44 6.58 -14.64 -3.88
N ARG A 45 7.77 -15.18 -4.10
CA ARG A 45 8.90 -15.03 -3.19
C ARG A 45 10.15 -14.59 -3.94
N ARG A 46 11.02 -13.90 -3.24
CA ARG A 46 12.39 -13.65 -3.68
C ARG A 46 13.27 -14.71 -3.05
N THR A 47 13.79 -15.62 -3.84
CA THR A 47 14.73 -16.63 -3.37
C THR A 47 16.13 -16.05 -3.48
N VAL A 48 16.94 -16.19 -2.43
CA VAL A 48 18.37 -15.97 -2.52
C VAL A 48 18.93 -17.21 -3.21
N ASP A 49 19.26 -17.09 -4.50
CA ASP A 49 19.90 -18.15 -5.24
C ASP A 49 21.40 -18.17 -4.91
N ALA A 50 21.90 -19.29 -4.40
CA ALA A 50 23.32 -19.50 -4.09
C ALA A 50 24.22 -19.36 -5.34
N ALA A 51 23.67 -19.54 -6.52
CA ALA A 51 24.36 -19.38 -7.80
C ALA A 51 24.35 -17.94 -8.33
N HIS A 52 23.75 -16.99 -7.62
CA HIS A 52 23.56 -15.59 -8.06
C HIS A 52 22.90 -15.45 -9.45
N THR A 53 22.14 -16.46 -9.87
CA THR A 53 21.34 -16.35 -11.08
C THR A 53 20.17 -15.41 -10.82
N THR A 54 19.96 -14.47 -11.70
CA THR A 54 18.97 -13.39 -11.57
C THR A 54 17.55 -13.86 -11.88
N VAL A 55 17.03 -14.84 -11.13
CA VAL A 55 15.59 -15.04 -11.11
C VAL A 55 15.00 -14.04 -10.11
N PRO A 56 14.32 -12.97 -10.56
CA PRO A 56 13.89 -11.89 -9.67
C PRO A 56 12.85 -12.36 -8.67
N VAL A 57 12.04 -13.35 -9.01
CA VAL A 57 10.98 -13.92 -8.17
C VAL A 57 10.77 -15.39 -8.47
N THR A 58 10.34 -16.16 -7.46
CA THR A 58 10.00 -17.57 -7.55
C THR A 58 8.57 -17.81 -7.05
N PHE A 59 7.97 -18.89 -7.53
CA PHE A 59 6.63 -19.30 -7.10
C PHE A 59 6.75 -20.15 -5.83
N GLY A 60 6.16 -19.68 -4.75
CA GLY A 60 6.13 -20.41 -3.48
C GLY A 60 7.51 -20.77 -2.91
N VAL A 61 7.57 -21.87 -2.20
CA VAL A 61 8.78 -22.47 -1.65
C VAL A 61 9.19 -23.65 -2.52
N GLY A 62 10.31 -23.52 -3.23
CA GLY A 62 10.79 -24.59 -4.12
C GLY A 62 9.81 -24.95 -5.27
N GLY A 63 9.04 -24.00 -5.76
CA GLY A 63 8.03 -24.19 -6.80
C GLY A 63 6.66 -24.69 -6.30
N HIS A 64 6.48 -24.81 -4.98
CA HIS A 64 5.24 -25.29 -4.39
C HIS A 64 4.59 -24.22 -3.51
N LEU A 65 3.24 -24.14 -3.56
CA LEU A 65 2.46 -23.31 -2.64
C LEU A 65 2.36 -24.03 -1.30
N LEU A 66 3.21 -23.62 -0.37
CA LEU A 66 3.29 -24.19 0.97
C LEU A 66 3.11 -23.09 2.02
N GLY A 67 2.48 -23.44 3.12
CA GLY A 67 2.33 -22.58 4.29
C GLY A 67 0.91 -22.08 4.54
N TRP A 68 0.62 -21.89 5.81
CA TRP A 68 -0.66 -21.39 6.29
C TRP A 68 -0.98 -19.95 5.83
N PRO A 69 -0.02 -19.03 5.68
CA PRO A 69 -0.29 -17.70 5.14
C PRO A 69 -0.96 -17.73 3.76
N THR A 70 -0.52 -18.64 2.89
CA THR A 70 -1.13 -18.82 1.56
C THR A 70 -2.57 -19.32 1.67
N VAL A 71 -2.86 -20.25 2.58
CA VAL A 71 -4.21 -20.75 2.81
C VAL A 71 -5.13 -19.64 3.34
N VAL A 72 -4.66 -18.88 4.34
CA VAL A 72 -5.42 -17.73 4.88
C VAL A 72 -5.70 -16.69 3.81
N PHE A 73 -4.72 -16.39 2.96
CA PHE A 73 -4.90 -15.47 1.85
C PHE A 73 -5.98 -15.97 0.88
N LEU A 74 -5.92 -17.21 0.46
CA LEU A 74 -6.91 -17.78 -0.47
C LEU A 74 -8.32 -17.78 0.14
N VAL A 75 -8.47 -18.24 1.38
CA VAL A 75 -9.75 -18.23 2.07
C VAL A 75 -10.30 -16.82 2.21
N GLY A 76 -9.45 -15.86 2.62
CA GLY A 76 -9.83 -14.45 2.74
C GLY A 76 -10.21 -13.82 1.41
N LEU A 77 -9.46 -14.11 0.35
CA LEU A 77 -9.74 -13.63 -1.01
C LEU A 77 -11.09 -14.14 -1.51
N PHE A 78 -11.32 -15.47 -1.44
CA PHE A 78 -12.59 -16.06 -1.87
C PHE A 78 -13.77 -15.55 -1.06
N LEU A 79 -13.61 -15.42 0.26
CA LEU A 79 -14.64 -14.84 1.13
C LEU A 79 -14.95 -13.40 0.72
N THR A 80 -13.93 -12.57 0.51
CA THR A 80 -14.10 -11.17 0.08
C THR A 80 -14.83 -11.09 -1.26
N ILE A 81 -14.42 -11.91 -2.24
CA ILE A 81 -15.08 -11.97 -3.55
C ILE A 81 -16.55 -12.42 -3.41
N ALA A 82 -16.82 -13.43 -2.61
CA ALA A 82 -18.19 -13.91 -2.39
C ALA A 82 -19.09 -12.84 -1.74
N LEU A 83 -18.57 -12.11 -0.75
CA LEU A 83 -19.29 -11.00 -0.11
C LEU A 83 -19.48 -9.82 -1.09
N PHE A 84 -18.49 -9.53 -1.92
CA PHE A 84 -18.57 -8.48 -2.93
C PHE A 84 -19.64 -8.79 -3.99
N ILE A 85 -19.66 -10.02 -4.51
CA ILE A 85 -20.69 -10.48 -5.47
C ILE A 85 -22.10 -10.39 -4.84
N ARG A 86 -22.22 -10.69 -3.55
CA ARG A 86 -23.47 -10.56 -2.80
C ARG A 86 -23.84 -9.10 -2.46
N LYS A 87 -23.04 -8.12 -2.92
CA LYS A 87 -23.24 -6.68 -2.67
C LYS A 87 -23.35 -6.33 -1.18
N VAL A 88 -22.62 -7.05 -0.32
CA VAL A 88 -22.57 -6.76 1.12
C VAL A 88 -21.78 -5.47 1.33
N ARG A 89 -22.38 -4.47 1.98
CA ARG A 89 -21.68 -3.23 2.34
C ARG A 89 -20.53 -3.55 3.30
N GLY A 90 -19.31 -3.14 2.94
CA GLY A 90 -18.12 -3.43 3.73
C GLY A 90 -17.54 -4.84 3.51
N ALA A 91 -17.78 -5.48 2.37
CA ALA A 91 -17.29 -6.81 2.02
C ALA A 91 -15.78 -6.96 2.26
N ILE A 92 -14.99 -5.95 1.88
CA ILE A 92 -13.53 -5.93 2.08
C ILE A 92 -13.19 -5.94 3.57
N LEU A 93 -13.86 -5.11 4.37
CA LEU A 93 -13.65 -5.04 5.82
C LEU A 93 -13.92 -6.39 6.48
N TYR A 94 -15.05 -7.03 6.17
CA TYR A 94 -15.38 -8.35 6.70
C TYR A 94 -14.38 -9.42 6.26
N GLY A 95 -13.92 -9.36 5.02
CA GLY A 95 -12.89 -10.26 4.52
C GLY A 95 -11.57 -10.12 5.28
N VAL A 96 -11.12 -8.88 5.50
CA VAL A 96 -9.89 -8.59 6.27
C VAL A 96 -10.05 -9.05 7.74
N LEU A 97 -11.15 -8.71 8.39
CA LEU A 97 -11.39 -9.12 9.78
C LEU A 97 -11.44 -10.66 9.93
N ALA A 98 -12.15 -11.34 9.03
CA ALA A 98 -12.23 -12.80 9.05
C ALA A 98 -10.85 -13.45 8.83
N SER A 99 -10.05 -12.93 7.88
CA SER A 99 -8.69 -13.42 7.63
C SER A 99 -7.77 -13.17 8.81
N THR A 100 -7.91 -12.03 9.48
CA THR A 100 -7.13 -11.69 10.68
C THR A 100 -7.47 -12.64 11.83
N VAL A 101 -8.75 -12.87 12.10
CA VAL A 101 -9.18 -13.82 13.14
C VAL A 101 -8.71 -15.24 12.82
N LEU A 102 -8.85 -15.66 11.56
CA LEU A 102 -8.38 -16.98 11.11
C LEU A 102 -6.86 -17.12 11.31
N SER A 103 -6.08 -16.08 10.95
CA SER A 103 -4.63 -16.13 11.12
C SER A 103 -4.19 -16.21 12.59
N ILE A 104 -4.89 -15.51 13.50
CA ILE A 104 -4.62 -15.58 14.94
C ILE A 104 -4.94 -16.97 15.49
N ILE A 105 -6.06 -17.55 15.08
CA ILE A 105 -6.45 -18.92 15.51
C ILE A 105 -5.43 -19.94 15.03
N LEU A 106 -5.01 -19.86 13.75
CA LEU A 106 -4.03 -20.78 13.19
C LEU A 106 -2.67 -20.66 13.87
N GLU A 107 -2.22 -19.42 14.16
CA GLU A 107 -0.98 -19.22 14.89
C GLU A 107 -1.05 -19.77 16.31
N ALA A 108 -2.17 -19.55 17.02
CA ALA A 108 -2.35 -20.07 18.37
C ALA A 108 -2.37 -21.62 18.45
N VAL A 109 -2.84 -22.29 17.38
CA VAL A 109 -2.92 -23.76 17.34
C VAL A 109 -1.64 -24.39 16.79
N PHE A 110 -1.08 -23.84 15.71
CA PHE A 110 0.01 -24.49 14.97
C PHE A 110 1.40 -23.87 15.25
N HIS A 111 1.47 -22.72 15.92
CA HIS A 111 2.74 -22.04 16.23
C HIS A 111 3.66 -21.90 15.01
N ILE A 112 3.12 -21.36 13.93
CA ILE A 112 3.75 -21.31 12.61
C ILE A 112 5.03 -20.44 12.62
N GLY A 113 4.98 -19.31 13.34
CA GLY A 113 6.10 -18.41 13.52
C GLY A 113 6.42 -17.53 12.30
N SER A 114 7.56 -16.84 12.38
CA SER A 114 8.01 -15.91 11.34
C SER A 114 8.64 -16.64 10.14
N SER A 115 8.50 -16.08 8.95
CA SER A 115 9.18 -16.58 7.73
C SER A 115 10.71 -16.46 7.79
N LYS A 116 11.27 -15.75 8.78
CA LYS A 116 12.72 -15.69 9.02
C LYS A 116 13.26 -17.02 9.55
N ASP A 117 12.48 -17.69 10.39
CA ASP A 117 12.86 -18.94 11.04
C ASP A 117 12.27 -20.17 10.33
N ASN A 118 11.09 -20.00 9.75
CA ASN A 118 10.37 -21.05 9.02
C ASN A 118 9.98 -20.54 7.61
N PRO A 119 10.53 -21.09 6.53
CA PRO A 119 10.23 -20.64 5.16
C PRO A 119 8.72 -20.62 4.82
N THR A 120 7.90 -21.37 5.52
CA THR A 120 6.44 -21.43 5.34
C THR A 120 5.68 -20.54 6.33
N GLY A 121 6.39 -19.76 7.17
CA GLY A 121 5.85 -18.87 8.19
C GLY A 121 5.30 -17.55 7.66
N TRP A 122 4.87 -16.69 8.58
CA TRP A 122 4.30 -15.39 8.27
C TRP A 122 5.36 -14.41 7.74
N SER A 123 5.09 -13.80 6.59
CA SER A 123 6.02 -12.88 5.91
C SER A 123 6.13 -11.51 6.57
N LEU A 124 5.06 -11.07 7.22
CA LEU A 124 4.98 -9.80 7.94
C LEU A 124 5.13 -10.06 9.45
N ASN A 125 4.15 -9.63 10.21
CA ASN A 125 4.11 -9.87 11.65
C ASN A 125 3.46 -11.22 11.95
N VAL A 126 3.96 -11.90 12.99
CA VAL A 126 3.30 -13.09 13.52
C VAL A 126 1.97 -12.67 14.16
N PRO A 127 0.83 -13.22 13.73
CA PRO A 127 -0.47 -12.85 14.28
C PRO A 127 -0.53 -13.22 15.77
N ALA A 128 -0.83 -12.23 16.61
CA ALA A 128 -0.96 -12.45 18.04
C ALA A 128 -2.18 -11.71 18.59
N TRP A 129 -2.83 -12.28 19.59
CA TRP A 129 -3.90 -11.63 20.33
C TRP A 129 -3.31 -10.86 21.51
N GLY A 130 -3.34 -9.52 21.45
CA GLY A 130 -3.03 -8.69 22.62
C GLY A 130 -1.56 -8.43 22.93
N GLY A 131 -0.68 -8.49 21.94
CA GLY A 131 0.78 -8.28 22.12
C GLY A 131 1.28 -6.85 22.07
N GLY A 132 0.42 -5.84 21.98
CA GLY A 132 0.83 -4.43 21.85
C GLY A 132 0.26 -3.54 22.93
N SER A 133 0.94 -2.43 23.22
CA SER A 133 0.35 -1.35 24.00
C SER A 133 -0.90 -0.85 23.29
N ALA A 134 -2.00 -0.69 24.01
CA ALA A 134 -3.24 -0.12 23.47
C ALA A 134 -3.08 1.36 23.06
N LEU A 135 -2.01 2.00 23.54
CA LEU A 135 -1.69 3.39 23.19
C LEU A 135 -0.66 3.42 22.07
N PRO A 136 -0.87 4.28 21.04
CA PRO A 136 0.13 4.47 20.00
C PRO A 136 1.43 5.01 20.60
N ASP A 137 2.56 4.50 20.14
CA ASP A 137 3.87 5.04 20.50
C ASP A 137 4.07 6.39 19.81
N VAL A 138 4.05 7.44 20.59
CA VAL A 138 4.22 8.83 20.11
C VAL A 138 5.65 9.34 20.29
N SER A 139 6.60 8.48 20.66
CA SER A 139 8.00 8.86 20.92
C SER A 139 8.68 9.50 19.70
N LEU A 140 8.24 9.13 18.50
CA LEU A 140 8.75 9.64 17.23
C LEU A 140 8.00 10.88 16.71
N LEU A 141 7.03 11.41 17.48
CA LEU A 141 6.26 12.57 17.06
C LEU A 141 7.19 13.78 16.89
N PHE A 142 7.19 14.38 15.69
CA PHE A 142 8.05 15.52 15.30
C PHE A 142 9.56 15.29 15.46
N SER A 143 10.03 14.03 15.55
CA SER A 143 11.46 13.68 15.62
C SER A 143 12.12 13.60 14.23
N ALA A 144 11.36 13.81 13.15
CA ALA A 144 11.86 13.72 11.79
C ALA A 144 12.86 14.84 11.48
N ASP A 145 14.07 14.47 11.07
CA ASP A 145 15.07 15.41 10.56
C ASP A 145 14.84 15.62 9.05
N MET A 146 14.21 16.74 8.70
CA MET A 146 13.84 17.09 7.33
C MET A 146 15.07 17.35 6.43
N PHE A 147 16.20 17.71 7.01
CA PHE A 147 17.40 18.09 6.27
C PHE A 147 18.59 17.14 6.49
N GLY A 148 18.49 16.20 7.38
CA GLY A 148 19.56 15.24 7.70
C GLY A 148 20.05 14.44 6.49
N ALA A 149 19.19 14.13 5.54
CA ALA A 149 19.56 13.46 4.30
C ALA A 149 20.57 14.29 3.48
N PHE A 150 20.45 15.61 3.44
CA PHE A 150 21.37 16.48 2.69
C PHE A 150 22.79 16.43 3.26
N GLY A 151 22.95 16.30 4.56
CA GLY A 151 24.24 16.13 5.22
C GLY A 151 24.83 14.74 5.05
N THR A 152 23.99 13.69 5.01
CA THR A 152 24.41 12.30 5.01
C THR A 152 24.78 11.76 3.63
N ILE A 153 23.93 12.02 2.62
CA ILE A 153 24.10 11.49 1.25
C ILE A 153 24.52 12.56 0.22
N GLY A 154 24.65 13.82 0.65
CA GLY A 154 25.00 14.95 -0.20
C GLY A 154 23.78 15.58 -0.89
N GLY A 155 23.90 16.87 -1.19
CA GLY A 155 22.77 17.69 -1.67
C GLY A 155 22.16 17.21 -2.98
N MET A 156 22.97 16.77 -3.94
CA MET A 156 22.47 16.31 -5.25
C MET A 156 21.69 14.99 -5.13
N ALA A 157 22.25 14.02 -4.41
CA ALA A 157 21.61 12.73 -4.20
C ALA A 157 20.32 12.88 -3.39
N ALA A 158 20.32 13.70 -2.33
CA ALA A 158 19.12 13.99 -1.53
C ALA A 158 18.02 14.64 -2.38
N THR A 159 18.37 15.62 -3.22
CA THR A 159 17.41 16.29 -4.12
C THR A 159 16.81 15.31 -5.12
N MET A 160 17.62 14.46 -5.75
CA MET A 160 17.14 13.45 -6.69
C MET A 160 16.21 12.44 -6.01
N LEU A 161 16.54 12.02 -4.79
CA LEU A 161 15.71 11.10 -4.00
C LEU A 161 14.37 11.73 -3.63
N VAL A 162 14.38 12.97 -3.12
CA VAL A 162 13.15 13.72 -2.79
C VAL A 162 12.29 13.91 -4.04
N PHE A 163 12.89 14.25 -5.18
CA PHE A 163 12.17 14.42 -6.44
C PHE A 163 11.52 13.11 -6.91
N THR A 164 12.24 12.00 -6.83
CA THR A 164 11.72 10.66 -7.19
C THR A 164 10.54 10.27 -6.31
N ILE A 165 10.64 10.45 -4.99
CA ILE A 165 9.56 10.18 -4.06
C ILE A 165 8.35 11.10 -4.33
N LEU A 166 8.60 12.38 -4.62
CA LEU A 166 7.55 13.35 -4.91
C LEU A 166 6.78 12.99 -6.17
N ILE A 167 7.46 12.60 -7.25
CA ILE A 167 6.81 12.15 -8.49
C ILE A 167 6.03 10.86 -8.25
N SER A 168 6.64 9.88 -7.57
CA SER A 168 5.95 8.62 -7.25
C SER A 168 4.66 8.86 -6.47
N ALA A 169 4.73 9.65 -5.39
CA ALA A 169 3.57 10.01 -4.58
C ALA A 169 2.53 10.86 -5.35
N PHE A 170 2.97 11.65 -6.32
CA PHE A 170 2.06 12.42 -7.18
C PHE A 170 1.21 11.49 -8.07
N PHE A 171 1.84 10.54 -8.78
CA PHE A 171 1.14 9.61 -9.65
C PHE A 171 0.28 8.63 -8.87
N ASP A 172 0.73 8.20 -7.70
CA ASP A 172 -0.03 7.33 -6.81
C ASP A 172 -1.32 8.03 -6.33
N ALA A 173 -1.22 9.24 -5.80
CA ALA A 173 -2.40 10.03 -5.42
C ALA A 173 -3.32 10.36 -6.61
N MET A 174 -2.76 10.54 -7.82
CA MET A 174 -3.56 10.74 -9.03
C MET A 174 -4.37 9.47 -9.34
N GLY A 175 -3.72 8.31 -9.34
CA GLY A 175 -4.38 7.04 -9.65
C GLY A 175 -5.48 6.70 -8.65
N THR A 176 -5.21 6.82 -7.35
CA THR A 176 -6.18 6.56 -6.28
C THR A 176 -7.36 7.53 -6.35
N THR A 177 -7.11 8.83 -6.55
CA THR A 177 -8.17 9.85 -6.68
C THR A 177 -9.08 9.56 -7.89
N VAL A 178 -8.51 9.22 -9.05
CA VAL A 178 -9.31 8.87 -10.25
C VAL A 178 -10.09 7.57 -10.03
N GLY A 179 -9.45 6.55 -9.45
CA GLY A 179 -10.10 5.28 -9.14
C GLY A 179 -11.31 5.45 -8.22
N LEU A 180 -11.14 6.17 -7.11
CA LEU A 180 -12.20 6.46 -6.15
C LEU A 180 -13.30 7.35 -6.73
N ALA A 181 -12.96 8.37 -7.52
CA ALA A 181 -13.94 9.24 -8.16
C ALA A 181 -14.80 8.47 -9.16
N THR A 182 -14.18 7.51 -9.87
CA THR A 182 -14.89 6.60 -10.78
C THR A 182 -15.88 5.72 -10.03
N GLU A 183 -15.43 5.10 -8.94
CA GLU A 183 -16.25 4.21 -8.10
C GLU A 183 -17.39 4.98 -7.41
N ALA A 184 -17.11 6.20 -6.94
CA ALA A 184 -18.08 7.08 -6.30
C ALA A 184 -19.04 7.75 -7.28
N GLY A 185 -18.79 7.69 -8.59
CA GLY A 185 -19.61 8.34 -9.60
C GLY A 185 -19.56 9.87 -9.54
N THR A 186 -18.44 10.44 -9.08
CA THR A 186 -18.24 11.91 -8.96
C THR A 186 -17.51 12.51 -10.15
N ILE A 187 -17.34 11.75 -11.22
CA ILE A 187 -16.77 12.23 -12.48
C ILE A 187 -17.89 12.81 -13.33
N ASP A 188 -17.72 14.06 -13.77
CA ASP A 188 -18.65 14.73 -14.67
C ASP A 188 -18.58 14.15 -16.09
N LYS A 189 -19.55 14.53 -16.95
CA LYS A 189 -19.62 14.10 -18.36
C LYS A 189 -18.39 14.49 -19.18
N ASP A 190 -17.68 15.51 -18.75
CA ASP A 190 -16.43 16.00 -19.36
C ASP A 190 -15.18 15.31 -18.79
N GLY A 191 -15.33 14.24 -18.00
CA GLY A 191 -14.21 13.50 -17.40
C GLY A 191 -13.54 14.23 -16.23
N LYS A 192 -14.11 15.33 -15.73
CA LYS A 192 -13.57 16.11 -14.63
C LYS A 192 -14.10 15.63 -13.28
N ILE A 193 -13.23 15.63 -12.29
CA ILE A 193 -13.58 15.31 -10.89
C ILE A 193 -14.03 16.61 -10.22
N GLU A 194 -15.21 16.58 -9.65
CA GLU A 194 -15.75 17.71 -8.91
C GLU A 194 -14.87 18.04 -7.69
N ASN A 195 -14.55 19.33 -7.51
CA ASN A 195 -13.73 19.84 -6.39
C ASN A 195 -12.34 19.18 -6.26
N ILE A 196 -11.70 18.79 -7.36
CA ILE A 196 -10.38 18.12 -7.37
C ILE A 196 -9.33 18.86 -6.53
N ASP A 197 -9.33 20.21 -6.54
CA ASP A 197 -8.39 21.02 -5.76
C ASP A 197 -8.50 20.73 -4.26
N ARG A 198 -9.72 20.59 -3.75
CA ARG A 198 -9.97 20.30 -2.34
C ARG A 198 -9.55 18.88 -1.98
N VAL A 199 -9.82 17.93 -2.85
CA VAL A 199 -9.42 16.52 -2.67
C VAL A 199 -7.89 16.43 -2.59
N LEU A 200 -7.18 17.05 -3.55
CA LEU A 200 -5.73 17.08 -3.58
C LEU A 200 -5.12 17.84 -2.39
N LEU A 201 -5.82 18.87 -1.87
CA LEU A 201 -5.38 19.60 -0.68
C LEU A 201 -5.48 18.72 0.58
N VAL A 202 -6.61 18.04 0.75
CA VAL A 202 -6.83 17.14 1.90
C VAL A 202 -5.81 15.99 1.89
N ASP A 203 -5.57 15.38 0.73
CA ASP A 203 -4.55 14.34 0.54
C ASP A 203 -3.15 14.85 0.92
N ALA A 204 -2.79 16.06 0.46
CA ALA A 204 -1.51 16.66 0.79
C ALA A 204 -1.35 16.99 2.28
N LEU A 205 -2.42 17.45 2.94
CA LEU A 205 -2.43 17.71 4.40
C LEU A 205 -2.34 16.39 5.18
N GLY A 206 -3.01 15.33 4.73
CA GLY A 206 -2.89 13.99 5.30
C GLY A 206 -1.45 13.47 5.23
N SER A 207 -0.77 13.69 4.09
CA SER A 207 0.64 13.32 3.94
C SER A 207 1.57 14.11 4.88
N VAL A 208 1.30 15.40 5.11
CA VAL A 208 2.05 16.23 6.08
C VAL A 208 1.83 15.73 7.51
N ALA A 209 0.59 15.42 7.86
CA ALA A 209 0.26 14.86 9.17
C ALA A 209 0.96 13.52 9.39
N GLY A 210 0.93 12.62 8.40
CA GLY A 210 1.66 11.36 8.43
C GLY A 210 3.17 11.54 8.64
N GLY A 211 3.80 12.45 7.90
CA GLY A 211 5.21 12.79 8.08
C GLY A 211 5.53 13.36 9.47
N GLY A 212 4.65 14.22 10.01
CA GLY A 212 4.80 14.78 11.35
C GLY A 212 4.67 13.76 12.48
N THR A 213 3.92 12.69 12.24
CA THR A 213 3.80 11.56 13.18
C THR A 213 4.84 10.46 12.94
N SER A 214 5.83 10.69 12.09
CA SER A 214 6.83 9.69 11.65
C SER A 214 6.18 8.41 11.11
N SER A 215 5.01 8.55 10.51
CA SER A 215 4.25 7.51 9.82
C SER A 215 4.43 7.61 8.31
N SER A 216 3.97 6.60 7.57
CA SER A 216 3.88 6.70 6.11
C SER A 216 2.87 7.78 5.70
N ALA A 217 3.01 8.27 4.47
CA ALA A 217 2.02 9.18 3.90
C ALA A 217 0.63 8.52 3.91
N ASN A 218 -0.35 9.21 4.47
CA ASN A 218 -1.74 8.75 4.44
C ASN A 218 -2.32 9.06 3.07
N GLN A 219 -2.84 8.04 2.42
CA GLN A 219 -3.55 8.16 1.15
C GLN A 219 -4.95 7.59 1.30
N ILE A 220 -5.87 8.09 0.49
CA ILE A 220 -7.24 7.60 0.43
C ILE A 220 -7.26 6.39 -0.50
N PHE A 221 -7.79 5.27 -0.02
CA PHE A 221 -8.00 4.04 -0.79
C PHE A 221 -9.47 3.63 -0.78
#